data_c5fadc908350030a7a2763827a213239
#
_entry.id   c5fadc908350030a7a2763827a213239
#
_cell.length_a   1.000
_cell.length_b   1.000
_cell.length_c   1.000
_cell.angle_alpha   90.00
_cell.angle_beta   90.00
_cell.angle_gamma   90.00
#
_symmetry.space_group_name_H-M   'P 1'
#
loop_
_entity.id
_entity.type
_entity.pdbx_description
1 polymer ?
#
loop_
_entity_poly.entity_id
_entity_poly.type
_entity_poly.pdbx_seq_one_letter_code
_entity_poly.pdbx_strand_id
1 'polypeptide(L)'
;MKKMRLLAAMFAAAAMFASCSEDGPSMETAVVTFEGSEWTPFVASSFDATYTGSVATPDYVWKDSATSLTGPNIFSGGYFSGGWVVSSYNSNDLATYGDYTSDLYVYNASNENSMTRGGHNGSDTFLIGCGNKSDWGDYRPTLRFADGKARVVCGCYVNSTCYFLNIARNGNYSSPAIAEGQKVEIHATGYDAAGNETGTVTMTFAEKDKMITEWTAWDLSSLGEVVEVKFDMTGDVENEYGFSMPTYYAIDDVTVEWQAE
;
A
#
# COMPACT_ATOMS: atom_id res chain seq x y z
N MET A 1 50.30 -4.10 4.25
CA MET A 1 49.13 -3.24 4.22
C MET A 1 47.89 -4.12 4.15
N LYS A 2 47.22 -4.31 5.31
CA LYS A 2 46.00 -5.15 5.44
C LYS A 2 44.80 -4.32 5.03
N LYS A 3 44.08 -4.77 3.99
CA LYS A 3 42.80 -4.20 3.61
C LYS A 3 41.73 -4.67 4.60
N MET A 4 41.29 -3.77 5.47
CA MET A 4 40.14 -3.95 6.35
C MET A 4 38.87 -3.83 5.47
N ARG A 5 38.15 -4.94 5.30
CA ARG A 5 36.81 -4.91 4.71
C ARG A 5 35.85 -4.50 5.83
N LEU A 6 35.27 -3.31 5.69
CA LEU A 6 34.16 -2.86 6.51
C LEU A 6 32.92 -3.67 6.09
N LEU A 7 32.46 -4.59 6.94
CA LEU A 7 31.10 -5.13 6.84
C LEU A 7 30.16 -4.04 7.40
N ALA A 8 29.38 -3.44 6.56
CA ALA A 8 28.24 -2.65 6.98
C ALA A 8 27.16 -3.62 7.50
N ALA A 9 27.00 -3.69 8.82
CA ALA A 9 25.86 -4.34 9.43
C ALA A 9 24.65 -3.42 9.25
N MET A 10 23.71 -3.84 8.41
CA MET A 10 22.37 -3.26 8.39
C MET A 10 21.68 -3.63 9.69
N PHE A 11 21.57 -2.68 10.59
CA PHE A 11 20.63 -2.77 11.72
C PHE A 11 19.24 -2.41 11.20
N ALA A 12 18.43 -3.45 10.93
CA ALA A 12 16.98 -3.28 10.85
C ALA A 12 16.53 -2.84 12.25
N ALA A 13 16.05 -1.61 12.36
CA ALA A 13 15.38 -1.14 13.58
C ALA A 13 14.00 -1.80 13.62
N ALA A 14 13.95 -3.06 14.13
CA ALA A 14 12.70 -3.64 14.57
C ALA A 14 12.22 -2.83 15.77
N ALA A 15 11.21 -1.98 15.58
CA ALA A 15 10.53 -1.32 16.68
C ALA A 15 9.88 -2.39 17.56
N MET A 16 10.36 -2.50 18.78
CA MET A 16 9.96 -3.48 19.76
C MET A 16 8.52 -3.22 20.22
N PHE A 17 7.64 -4.16 19.90
CA PHE A 17 6.51 -4.43 20.77
C PHE A 17 6.80 -5.74 21.51
N ALA A 18 7.60 -5.63 22.58
CA ALA A 18 7.84 -6.75 23.47
C ALA A 18 6.63 -6.91 24.40
N SER A 19 5.74 -7.83 24.08
CA SER A 19 4.87 -8.44 25.06
C SER A 19 5.58 -9.67 25.63
N CYS A 20 6.22 -9.56 26.79
CA CYS A 20 6.75 -10.69 27.52
C CYS A 20 5.64 -11.34 28.34
N SER A 21 5.22 -12.56 27.97
CA SER A 21 4.70 -13.53 28.91
C SER A 21 5.47 -14.84 28.77
N GLU A 22 6.12 -15.30 29.82
CA GLU A 22 7.07 -16.42 29.83
C GLU A 22 6.42 -17.81 29.64
N ASP A 23 5.09 -17.93 29.44
CA ASP A 23 4.37 -19.20 29.29
C ASP A 23 3.36 -19.25 28.12
N GLY A 24 3.47 -18.35 27.13
CA GLY A 24 2.63 -18.37 25.92
C GLY A 24 3.29 -19.11 24.74
N PRO A 25 2.51 -19.52 23.71
CA PRO A 25 3.08 -20.05 22.49
C PRO A 25 4.04 -19.00 21.88
N SER A 26 5.17 -19.50 21.30
CA SER A 26 6.13 -18.58 20.67
C SER A 26 5.48 -17.90 19.48
N MET A 27 5.70 -16.59 19.35
CA MET A 27 5.21 -15.79 18.24
C MET A 27 6.33 -15.63 17.21
N GLU A 28 5.98 -15.77 15.95
CA GLU A 28 6.84 -15.46 14.81
C GLU A 28 6.38 -14.15 14.18
N THR A 29 7.33 -13.35 13.70
CA THR A 29 7.07 -12.06 13.04
C THR A 29 7.88 -11.97 11.75
N ALA A 30 7.27 -11.53 10.67
CA ALA A 30 7.95 -11.21 9.43
C ALA A 30 7.49 -9.86 8.88
N VAL A 31 8.38 -9.21 8.14
CA VAL A 31 8.08 -8.00 7.39
C VAL A 31 8.13 -8.32 5.90
N VAL A 32 7.03 -8.10 5.20
CA VAL A 32 6.94 -8.23 3.75
C VAL A 32 7.38 -6.89 3.14
N THR A 33 8.61 -6.88 2.62
CA THR A 33 9.27 -5.65 2.12
C THR A 33 9.12 -5.47 0.61
N PHE A 34 8.52 -6.43 -0.08
CA PHE A 34 8.38 -6.48 -1.55
C PHE A 34 9.70 -6.44 -2.32
N GLU A 35 10.81 -6.72 -1.64
CA GLU A 35 12.16 -6.65 -2.18
C GLU A 35 12.71 -8.03 -2.57
N GLY A 36 13.70 -8.03 -3.47
CA GLY A 36 14.45 -9.22 -3.82
C GLY A 36 13.96 -9.92 -5.10
N SER A 37 14.60 -11.06 -5.40
CA SER A 37 14.41 -11.75 -6.68
C SER A 37 13.02 -12.36 -6.87
N GLU A 38 12.31 -12.64 -5.80
CA GLU A 38 10.93 -13.16 -5.87
C GLU A 38 9.93 -12.09 -6.32
N TRP A 39 10.23 -10.81 -6.06
CA TRP A 39 9.37 -9.68 -6.38
C TRP A 39 9.65 -9.05 -7.75
N THR A 40 10.89 -9.18 -8.25
CA THR A 40 11.30 -8.62 -9.55
C THR A 40 10.34 -8.96 -10.71
N PRO A 41 9.78 -10.18 -10.83
CA PRO A 41 8.85 -10.49 -11.92
C PRO A 41 7.51 -9.76 -11.85
N PHE A 42 7.16 -9.22 -10.69
CA PHE A 42 5.89 -8.54 -10.45
C PHE A 42 5.99 -7.03 -10.56
N VAL A 43 7.20 -6.46 -10.60
CA VAL A 43 7.36 -5.01 -10.74
C VAL A 43 6.77 -4.56 -12.08
N ALA A 44 5.84 -3.62 -12.02
CA ALA A 44 5.22 -3.05 -13.20
C ALA A 44 6.28 -2.42 -14.11
N SER A 45 6.31 -2.83 -15.37
CA SER A 45 7.36 -2.45 -16.33
C SER A 45 6.94 -1.33 -17.29
N SER A 46 5.70 -0.90 -17.28
CA SER A 46 5.21 0.20 -18.12
C SER A 46 4.07 0.95 -17.50
N PHE A 47 3.96 2.14 -17.89
CA PHE A 47 3.09 3.18 -17.48
C PHE A 47 2.51 3.76 -18.72
N ASP A 48 1.41 3.33 -19.17
CA ASP A 48 0.44 4.04 -19.98
C ASP A 48 -0.96 3.70 -19.45
N ALA A 49 -1.95 4.47 -19.80
CA ALA A 49 -3.34 4.25 -19.40
C ALA A 49 -3.89 2.88 -19.82
N THR A 50 -3.14 2.12 -20.59
CA THR A 50 -3.44 0.74 -20.98
C THR A 50 -2.30 -0.15 -20.50
N TYR A 51 -2.47 -0.75 -19.33
CA TYR A 51 -1.49 -1.71 -18.81
C TYR A 51 -1.34 -2.87 -19.79
N THR A 52 -0.18 -2.90 -20.44
CA THR A 52 0.24 -4.00 -21.29
C THR A 52 1.39 -4.74 -20.62
N GLY A 53 1.45 -6.04 -20.74
CA GLY A 53 2.54 -6.84 -20.18
C GLY A 53 2.17 -7.62 -18.93
N SER A 54 3.12 -7.87 -18.05
CA SER A 54 2.98 -8.80 -16.91
C SER A 54 1.82 -8.44 -15.96
N VAL A 55 1.53 -7.16 -15.80
CA VAL A 55 0.54 -6.67 -14.83
C VAL A 55 -0.90 -6.88 -15.33
N ALA A 56 -1.14 -6.83 -16.64
CA ALA A 56 -2.47 -7.00 -17.24
C ALA A 56 -2.88 -8.47 -17.44
N THR A 57 -2.10 -9.43 -16.95
CA THR A 57 -2.37 -10.86 -17.15
C THR A 57 -3.12 -11.47 -15.97
N PRO A 58 -3.99 -12.48 -16.20
CA PRO A 58 -4.63 -13.25 -15.12
C PRO A 58 -3.60 -13.96 -14.21
N ASP A 59 -2.37 -14.13 -14.69
CA ASP A 59 -1.28 -14.81 -13.98
C ASP A 59 -0.47 -13.88 -13.07
N TYR A 60 -0.81 -12.59 -13.02
CA TYR A 60 -0.19 -11.66 -12.08
C TYR A 60 -0.73 -11.93 -10.67
N VAL A 61 -0.17 -12.94 -10.03
CA VAL A 61 -0.50 -13.34 -8.66
C VAL A 61 0.79 -13.41 -7.87
N TRP A 62 1.09 -12.34 -7.15
CA TRP A 62 2.21 -12.35 -6.21
C TRP A 62 1.81 -13.02 -4.89
N LYS A 63 2.77 -13.63 -4.24
CA LYS A 63 2.62 -14.22 -2.91
C LYS A 63 3.94 -14.19 -2.19
N ASP A 64 3.93 -13.68 -0.95
CA ASP A 64 5.08 -13.77 -0.07
C ASP A 64 5.27 -15.20 0.44
N SER A 65 6.49 -15.71 0.33
CA SER A 65 6.81 -17.10 0.66
C SER A 65 6.81 -17.37 2.16
N ALA A 66 7.14 -16.38 2.99
CA ALA A 66 7.25 -16.54 4.43
C ALA A 66 5.88 -16.45 5.13
N THR A 67 5.06 -15.47 4.74
CA THR A 67 3.78 -15.18 5.40
C THR A 67 2.58 -15.75 4.66
N SER A 68 2.73 -16.21 3.42
CA SER A 68 1.64 -16.51 2.50
C SER A 68 0.74 -15.32 2.16
N LEU A 69 1.16 -14.08 2.48
CA LEU A 69 0.43 -12.87 2.13
C LEU A 69 0.34 -12.72 0.61
N THR A 70 -0.83 -12.37 0.12
CA THR A 70 -1.11 -12.13 -1.30
C THR A 70 -2.20 -11.07 -1.45
N GLY A 71 -2.32 -10.49 -2.62
CA GLY A 71 -3.37 -9.52 -2.94
C GLY A 71 -3.70 -9.54 -4.43
N PRO A 72 -4.99 -9.65 -4.79
CA PRO A 72 -5.39 -9.61 -6.19
C PRO A 72 -5.23 -8.21 -6.75
N ASN A 73 -5.14 -8.13 -8.08
CA ASN A 73 -5.37 -6.93 -8.85
C ASN A 73 -6.65 -7.09 -9.69
N ILE A 74 -7.24 -5.98 -10.08
CA ILE A 74 -8.43 -5.91 -10.91
C ILE A 74 -8.13 -4.97 -12.07
N PHE A 75 -8.19 -5.53 -13.30
CA PHE A 75 -8.12 -4.75 -14.53
C PHE A 75 -9.46 -4.75 -15.23
N SER A 76 -9.94 -3.58 -15.59
CA SER A 76 -11.18 -3.40 -16.33
C SER A 76 -10.97 -2.40 -17.47
N GLY A 77 -11.32 -2.80 -18.69
CA GLY A 77 -11.17 -1.96 -19.88
C GLY A 77 -9.71 -1.54 -20.20
N GLY A 78 -8.72 -2.30 -19.72
CA GLY A 78 -7.30 -1.99 -19.89
C GLY A 78 -6.70 -1.08 -18.79
N TYR A 79 -7.48 -0.77 -17.76
CA TYR A 79 -7.04 0.09 -16.66
C TYR A 79 -6.89 -0.69 -15.35
N PHE A 80 -5.97 -0.27 -14.49
CA PHE A 80 -5.88 -0.71 -13.11
C PHE A 80 -7.05 -0.12 -12.34
N SER A 81 -8.01 -0.96 -11.98
CA SER A 81 -9.29 -0.54 -11.42
C SER A 81 -9.46 -0.92 -9.96
N GLY A 82 -8.60 -1.78 -9.43
CA GLY A 82 -8.66 -2.21 -8.03
C GLY A 82 -7.58 -3.21 -7.65
N GLY A 83 -7.35 -3.35 -6.35
CA GLY A 83 -6.37 -4.28 -5.81
C GLY A 83 -4.96 -3.71 -5.70
N TRP A 84 -3.95 -4.58 -5.86
CA TRP A 84 -2.54 -4.25 -5.60
C TRP A 84 -1.63 -4.54 -6.78
N VAL A 85 -0.70 -3.64 -7.04
CA VAL A 85 0.36 -3.78 -8.03
C VAL A 85 1.70 -3.44 -7.39
N VAL A 86 2.74 -4.23 -7.65
CA VAL A 86 4.11 -3.91 -7.24
C VAL A 86 4.67 -2.82 -8.15
N SER A 87 5.18 -1.77 -7.57
CA SER A 87 5.79 -0.64 -8.28
C SER A 87 7.16 -0.30 -7.72
N SER A 88 7.97 0.38 -8.53
CA SER A 88 9.22 1.03 -8.13
C SER A 88 9.26 2.51 -8.56
N TYR A 89 8.23 2.99 -9.23
CA TYR A 89 8.19 4.36 -9.75
C TYR A 89 8.00 5.39 -8.64
N ASN A 90 8.84 6.41 -8.61
CA ASN A 90 8.70 7.51 -7.64
C ASN A 90 9.14 8.85 -8.23
N SER A 91 8.54 9.94 -7.78
CA SER A 91 8.85 11.30 -8.24
C SER A 91 8.35 12.36 -7.26
N ASN A 92 8.95 13.56 -7.34
CA ASN A 92 8.39 14.78 -6.75
C ASN A 92 7.76 15.71 -7.80
N ASP A 93 7.89 15.42 -9.08
CA ASP A 93 7.33 16.22 -10.18
C ASP A 93 5.86 15.90 -10.40
N LEU A 94 5.00 16.58 -9.64
CA LEU A 94 3.56 16.42 -9.75
C LEU A 94 2.98 16.97 -11.06
N ALA A 95 3.67 17.88 -11.73
CA ALA A 95 3.19 18.44 -12.99
C ALA A 95 3.27 17.42 -14.13
N THR A 96 4.29 16.58 -14.10
CA THR A 96 4.50 15.53 -15.10
C THR A 96 3.85 14.20 -14.70
N TYR A 97 3.93 13.81 -13.42
CA TYR A 97 3.54 12.47 -12.94
C TYR A 97 2.30 12.48 -12.03
N GLY A 98 1.57 13.58 -11.96
CA GLY A 98 0.43 13.75 -11.07
C GLY A 98 -0.94 13.55 -11.75
N ASP A 99 -1.04 12.69 -12.75
CA ASP A 99 -2.32 12.33 -13.37
C ASP A 99 -2.51 10.82 -13.49
N TYR A 100 -3.66 10.40 -14.02
CA TYR A 100 -4.05 8.99 -14.13
C TYR A 100 -3.14 8.16 -15.04
N THR A 101 -2.29 8.77 -15.87
CA THR A 101 -1.33 8.07 -16.72
C THR A 101 -0.06 7.67 -15.97
N SER A 102 0.10 8.18 -14.75
CA SER A 102 1.25 7.94 -13.86
C SER A 102 0.80 7.47 -12.46
N ASP A 103 -0.25 6.66 -12.41
CA ASP A 103 -0.92 6.21 -11.19
C ASP A 103 -0.07 5.29 -10.29
N LEU A 104 1.02 4.72 -10.80
CA LEU A 104 1.97 3.89 -10.01
C LEU A 104 3.13 4.67 -9.41
N TYR A 105 3.20 5.99 -9.56
CA TYR A 105 4.26 6.80 -8.95
C TYR A 105 3.92 7.15 -7.50
N VAL A 106 4.72 6.65 -6.54
CA VAL A 106 4.69 7.17 -5.18
C VAL A 106 5.36 8.54 -5.14
N TYR A 107 4.84 9.44 -4.30
CA TYR A 107 5.49 10.72 -4.08
C TYR A 107 6.76 10.54 -3.23
N ASN A 108 7.88 11.07 -3.75
CA ASN A 108 9.17 11.06 -3.05
C ASN A 108 9.84 12.43 -3.22
N ALA A 109 9.79 13.24 -2.19
CA ALA A 109 10.31 14.62 -2.19
C ALA A 109 11.79 14.73 -2.62
N SER A 110 12.56 13.65 -2.52
CA SER A 110 13.98 13.62 -2.82
C SER A 110 14.33 13.29 -4.27
N ASN A 111 13.35 12.84 -5.08
CA ASN A 111 13.60 12.36 -6.45
C ASN A 111 12.70 13.07 -7.46
N GLU A 112 13.29 13.61 -8.53
CA GLU A 112 12.53 14.16 -9.65
C GLU A 112 11.82 13.08 -10.46
N ASN A 113 12.49 11.97 -10.73
CA ASN A 113 11.95 10.76 -11.34
C ASN A 113 12.94 9.61 -11.15
N SER A 114 12.49 8.48 -10.63
CA SER A 114 13.33 7.33 -10.38
C SER A 114 12.53 6.03 -10.37
N MET A 115 13.21 4.90 -10.48
CA MET A 115 12.72 3.54 -10.23
C MET A 115 13.49 2.87 -9.08
N THR A 116 14.18 3.64 -8.27
CA THR A 116 14.92 3.14 -7.10
C THR A 116 14.70 4.05 -5.92
N ARG A 117 14.79 3.47 -4.71
CA ARG A 117 14.72 4.21 -3.45
C ARG A 117 13.41 4.99 -3.25
N GLY A 118 12.33 4.51 -3.85
CA GLY A 118 10.99 5.09 -3.69
C GLY A 118 10.25 4.55 -2.49
N GLY A 119 10.59 3.35 -2.03
CA GLY A 119 9.96 2.69 -0.91
C GLY A 119 10.46 3.17 0.46
N HIS A 120 9.86 2.63 1.51
CA HIS A 120 10.20 2.96 2.89
C HIS A 120 11.67 2.59 3.19
N ASN A 121 12.36 3.41 3.98
CA ASN A 121 13.79 3.28 4.30
C ASN A 121 14.71 3.19 3.06
N GLY A 122 14.25 3.64 1.90
CA GLY A 122 15.02 3.64 0.65
C GLY A 122 15.06 2.26 -0.02
N SER A 123 14.06 1.41 0.21
CA SER A 123 13.77 0.24 -0.61
C SER A 123 13.42 0.66 -2.03
N ASP A 124 13.52 -0.28 -2.98
CA ASP A 124 13.26 0.03 -4.40
C ASP A 124 11.79 -0.20 -4.77
N THR A 125 11.12 -1.15 -4.10
CA THR A 125 9.79 -1.62 -4.46
C THR A 125 8.79 -1.51 -3.32
N PHE A 126 7.52 -1.39 -3.67
CA PHE A 126 6.39 -1.23 -2.75
C PHE A 126 5.09 -1.62 -3.48
N LEU A 127 3.97 -1.70 -2.76
CA LEU A 127 2.66 -1.89 -3.39
C LEU A 127 1.97 -0.55 -3.64
N ILE A 128 1.33 -0.43 -4.81
CA ILE A 128 0.30 0.57 -5.07
C ILE A 128 -1.06 -0.10 -4.95
N GLY A 129 -1.90 0.45 -4.10
CA GLY A 129 -3.31 0.10 -3.97
C GLY A 129 -4.20 1.05 -4.77
N CYS A 130 -5.24 0.49 -5.38
CA CYS A 130 -6.27 1.25 -6.07
C CYS A 130 -7.64 0.68 -5.76
N GLY A 131 -8.65 1.54 -5.69
CA GLY A 131 -10.03 1.17 -5.59
C GLY A 131 -10.67 1.47 -4.25
N ASN A 132 -12.00 1.49 -4.29
CA ASN A 132 -12.87 1.70 -3.13
C ASN A 132 -14.16 0.87 -3.28
N LYS A 133 -15.00 0.90 -2.27
CA LYS A 133 -16.36 0.40 -2.36
C LYS A 133 -17.29 1.54 -2.79
N SER A 134 -18.07 1.30 -3.82
CA SER A 134 -19.04 2.25 -4.37
C SER A 134 -20.32 1.53 -4.84
N ASP A 135 -21.29 2.30 -5.29
CA ASP A 135 -22.51 1.75 -5.91
C ASP A 135 -22.24 0.93 -7.20
N TRP A 136 -21.06 1.14 -7.80
CA TRP A 136 -20.62 0.44 -9.02
C TRP A 136 -19.94 -0.89 -8.75
N GLY A 137 -19.57 -1.18 -7.50
CA GLY A 137 -18.91 -2.42 -7.12
C GLY A 137 -17.96 -2.29 -5.93
N ASP A 138 -17.38 -3.42 -5.54
CA ASP A 138 -16.34 -3.50 -4.52
C ASP A 138 -14.99 -3.75 -5.21
N TYR A 139 -14.21 -2.68 -5.36
CA TYR A 139 -12.89 -2.68 -6.00
C TYR A 139 -11.76 -2.49 -4.96
N ARG A 140 -12.10 -2.62 -3.67
CA ARG A 140 -11.16 -2.38 -2.58
C ARG A 140 -9.91 -3.24 -2.69
N PRO A 141 -8.71 -2.66 -2.56
CA PRO A 141 -7.49 -3.43 -2.38
C PRO A 141 -7.64 -4.40 -1.22
N THR A 142 -7.27 -5.66 -1.44
CA THR A 142 -7.44 -6.73 -0.47
C THR A 142 -6.11 -7.46 -0.26
N LEU A 143 -5.65 -7.53 0.98
CA LEU A 143 -4.58 -8.43 1.40
C LEU A 143 -5.20 -9.65 2.05
N ARG A 144 -4.71 -10.85 1.72
CA ARG A 144 -5.20 -12.10 2.30
C ARG A 144 -4.07 -13.11 2.46
N PHE A 145 -4.25 -14.08 3.35
CA PHE A 145 -3.33 -15.19 3.48
C PHE A 145 -3.76 -16.34 2.59
N ALA A 146 -2.92 -16.69 1.60
CA ALA A 146 -3.24 -17.69 0.57
C ALA A 146 -3.46 -19.12 1.12
N ASP A 147 -2.93 -19.40 2.31
CA ASP A 147 -3.11 -20.67 3.02
C ASP A 147 -4.38 -20.70 3.90
N GLY A 148 -5.12 -19.59 3.99
CA GLY A 148 -6.35 -19.46 4.77
C GLY A 148 -6.14 -19.44 6.28
N LYS A 149 -4.90 -19.40 6.77
CA LYS A 149 -4.61 -19.31 8.22
C LYS A 149 -4.74 -17.88 8.69
N ALA A 150 -5.35 -17.70 9.85
CA ALA A 150 -5.46 -16.38 10.48
C ALA A 150 -4.10 -15.92 11.02
N ARG A 151 -3.80 -14.64 10.85
CA ARG A 151 -2.60 -13.96 11.35
C ARG A 151 -2.93 -12.53 11.75
N VAL A 152 -2.08 -11.92 12.55
CA VAL A 152 -2.18 -10.51 12.87
C VAL A 152 -1.39 -9.70 11.85
N VAL A 153 -2.06 -8.80 11.13
CA VAL A 153 -1.39 -7.76 10.36
C VAL A 153 -1.10 -6.62 11.33
N CYS A 154 0.14 -6.53 11.82
CA CYS A 154 0.51 -5.57 12.85
C CYS A 154 0.49 -4.13 12.33
N GLY A 155 0.86 -3.93 11.06
CA GLY A 155 0.88 -2.61 10.44
C GLY A 155 1.65 -2.59 9.14
N CYS A 156 1.73 -1.41 8.55
CA CYS A 156 2.52 -1.12 7.36
C CYS A 156 2.94 0.35 7.38
N TYR A 157 3.73 0.76 6.39
CA TYR A 157 3.94 2.17 6.08
C TYR A 157 3.07 2.55 4.88
N VAL A 158 2.54 3.78 4.88
CA VAL A 158 1.68 4.30 3.83
C VAL A 158 2.23 5.63 3.31
N ASN A 159 2.07 5.88 2.00
CA ASN A 159 2.44 7.16 1.38
C ASN A 159 1.49 7.51 0.24
N SER A 160 1.44 8.79 -0.13
CA SER A 160 0.64 9.27 -1.26
C SER A 160 1.28 8.90 -2.59
N THR A 161 0.44 8.60 -3.59
CA THR A 161 0.87 8.63 -4.98
C THR A 161 0.97 10.07 -5.50
N CYS A 162 1.78 10.29 -6.53
CA CYS A 162 1.84 11.59 -7.21
C CYS A 162 0.47 11.99 -7.75
N TYR A 163 -0.28 11.04 -8.30
CA TYR A 163 -1.62 11.28 -8.84
C TYR A 163 -2.58 11.76 -7.74
N PHE A 164 -2.71 11.02 -6.63
CA PHE A 164 -3.54 11.47 -5.51
C PHE A 164 -3.15 12.85 -5.03
N LEU A 165 -1.85 13.05 -4.75
CA LEU A 165 -1.34 14.28 -4.15
C LEU A 165 -1.53 15.50 -5.04
N ASN A 166 -1.36 15.35 -6.37
CA ASN A 166 -1.62 16.44 -7.31
C ASN A 166 -3.09 16.85 -7.30
N ILE A 167 -4.01 15.89 -7.38
CA ILE A 167 -5.44 16.19 -7.37
C ILE A 167 -5.88 16.75 -6.02
N ALA A 168 -5.38 16.23 -4.93
CA ALA A 168 -5.65 16.74 -3.59
C ALA A 168 -5.28 18.22 -3.42
N ARG A 169 -4.16 18.64 -4.04
CA ARG A 169 -3.67 20.01 -3.97
C ARG A 169 -4.32 20.96 -4.98
N ASN A 170 -4.53 20.49 -6.20
CA ASN A 170 -4.82 21.36 -7.35
C ASN A 170 -6.21 21.13 -7.95
N GLY A 171 -6.82 19.96 -7.66
CA GLY A 171 -8.04 19.54 -8.34
C GLY A 171 -7.82 19.19 -9.82
N ASN A 172 -8.88 18.75 -10.45
CA ASN A 172 -8.98 18.60 -11.92
C ASN A 172 -10.44 18.76 -12.37
N TYR A 173 -10.75 18.36 -13.61
CA TYR A 173 -12.11 18.45 -14.15
C TYR A 173 -13.13 17.52 -13.44
N SER A 174 -12.69 16.47 -12.76
CA SER A 174 -13.56 15.48 -12.10
C SER A 174 -13.61 15.66 -10.58
N SER A 175 -12.57 16.23 -9.98
CA SER A 175 -12.44 16.36 -8.52
C SER A 175 -11.90 17.73 -8.15
N PRO A 176 -12.57 18.49 -7.26
CA PRO A 176 -11.99 19.70 -6.73
C PRO A 176 -10.79 19.40 -5.83
N ALA A 177 -9.93 20.39 -5.61
CA ALA A 177 -8.90 20.30 -4.57
C ALA A 177 -9.53 20.20 -3.18
N ILE A 178 -8.83 19.59 -2.23
CA ILE A 178 -9.29 19.52 -0.83
C ILE A 178 -9.39 20.92 -0.26
N ALA A 179 -10.60 21.32 0.17
CA ALA A 179 -10.88 22.60 0.79
C ALA A 179 -10.66 22.57 2.31
N GLU A 180 -10.70 23.75 2.93
CA GLU A 180 -10.65 23.90 4.39
C GLU A 180 -11.78 23.11 5.06
N GLY A 181 -11.43 22.31 6.07
CA GLY A 181 -12.36 21.48 6.82
C GLY A 181 -12.76 20.16 6.16
N GLN A 182 -12.32 19.92 4.91
CA GLN A 182 -12.50 18.62 4.26
C GLN A 182 -11.32 17.69 4.55
N LYS A 183 -11.60 16.39 4.62
CA LYS A 183 -10.59 15.34 4.80
C LYS A 183 -10.81 14.16 3.85
N VAL A 184 -9.74 13.42 3.63
CA VAL A 184 -9.73 12.11 3.02
C VAL A 184 -9.17 11.12 4.04
N GLU A 185 -9.81 9.98 4.19
CA GLU A 185 -9.44 8.93 5.13
C GLU A 185 -9.21 7.62 4.39
N ILE A 186 -8.24 6.83 4.87
CA ILE A 186 -8.07 5.44 4.48
C ILE A 186 -8.49 4.54 5.64
N HIS A 187 -9.11 3.42 5.29
CA HIS A 187 -9.65 2.46 6.23
C HIS A 187 -9.07 1.08 5.94
N ALA A 188 -8.74 0.32 6.97
CA ALA A 188 -8.40 -1.09 6.87
C ALA A 188 -9.42 -1.88 7.69
N THR A 189 -10.16 -2.79 7.07
CA THR A 189 -11.16 -3.64 7.72
C THR A 189 -10.72 -5.08 7.68
N GLY A 190 -10.57 -5.71 8.84
CA GLY A 190 -10.20 -7.11 9.00
C GLY A 190 -11.39 -8.05 8.90
N TYR A 191 -11.15 -9.25 8.39
CA TYR A 191 -12.16 -10.32 8.29
C TYR A 191 -11.61 -11.65 8.81
N ASP A 192 -12.43 -12.36 9.57
CA ASP A 192 -12.14 -13.71 10.04
C ASP A 192 -12.41 -14.78 8.94
N ALA A 193 -12.10 -16.05 9.24
CA ALA A 193 -12.32 -17.17 8.32
C ALA A 193 -13.81 -17.45 8.01
N ALA A 194 -14.73 -16.94 8.81
CA ALA A 194 -16.18 -17.03 8.56
C ALA A 194 -16.71 -15.84 7.74
N GLY A 195 -15.83 -14.86 7.42
CA GLY A 195 -16.18 -13.64 6.69
C GLY A 195 -16.81 -12.54 7.56
N ASN A 196 -16.72 -12.66 8.88
CA ASN A 196 -17.17 -11.60 9.77
C ASN A 196 -16.09 -10.52 9.91
N GLU A 197 -16.51 -9.27 10.03
CA GLU A 197 -15.59 -8.17 10.32
C GLU A 197 -15.04 -8.30 11.75
N THR A 198 -13.72 -8.21 11.90
CA THR A 198 -13.02 -8.23 13.20
C THR A 198 -12.86 -6.81 13.76
N GLY A 199 -12.74 -5.82 12.89
CA GLY A 199 -12.58 -4.42 13.22
C GLY A 199 -12.23 -3.56 12.03
N THR A 200 -12.20 -2.24 12.23
CA THR A 200 -11.74 -1.28 11.23
C THR A 200 -10.81 -0.27 11.90
N VAL A 201 -9.66 -0.02 11.26
CA VAL A 201 -8.72 1.04 11.63
C VAL A 201 -8.77 2.13 10.58
N THR A 202 -8.86 3.39 11.01
CA THR A 202 -8.94 4.55 10.13
C THR A 202 -7.74 5.46 10.35
N MET A 203 -7.20 5.99 9.25
CA MET A 203 -6.16 7.01 9.25
C MET A 203 -6.61 8.20 8.41
N THR A 204 -6.43 9.42 8.90
CA THR A 204 -6.57 10.62 8.08
C THR A 204 -5.41 10.66 7.09
N PHE A 205 -5.73 10.58 5.80
CA PHE A 205 -4.75 10.52 4.72
C PHE A 205 -4.38 11.90 4.19
N ALA A 206 -5.37 12.78 4.09
CA ALA A 206 -5.17 14.15 3.65
C ALA A 206 -6.22 15.11 4.23
N GLU A 207 -5.76 16.28 4.61
CA GLU A 207 -6.51 17.52 4.83
C GLU A 207 -5.85 18.60 3.96
N LYS A 208 -6.48 19.76 3.77
CA LYS A 208 -5.98 20.82 2.89
C LYS A 208 -4.47 21.11 3.03
N ASP A 209 -4.00 21.27 4.25
CA ASP A 209 -2.61 21.65 4.55
C ASP A 209 -1.80 20.53 5.23
N LYS A 210 -2.39 19.34 5.37
CA LYS A 210 -1.79 18.18 6.01
C LYS A 210 -2.05 16.94 5.18
N MET A 211 -1.14 16.66 4.29
CA MET A 211 -1.19 15.48 3.42
C MET A 211 -0.02 14.56 3.73
N ILE A 212 -0.24 13.27 3.67
CA ILE A 212 0.84 12.30 3.78
C ILE A 212 1.74 12.45 2.54
N THR A 213 2.99 12.83 2.74
CA THR A 213 4.00 13.04 1.69
C THR A 213 5.30 12.30 1.97
N GLU A 214 5.32 11.56 3.05
CA GLU A 214 6.43 10.70 3.48
C GLU A 214 5.85 9.38 4.00
N TRP A 215 6.64 8.31 3.95
CA TRP A 215 6.25 7.02 4.50
C TRP A 215 5.87 7.14 5.98
N THR A 216 4.62 6.92 6.27
CA THR A 216 4.00 7.11 7.59
C THR A 216 3.52 5.77 8.13
N ALA A 217 3.91 5.43 9.35
CA ALA A 217 3.49 4.18 9.98
C ALA A 217 1.97 4.16 10.23
N TRP A 218 1.36 3.03 9.91
CA TRP A 218 -0.06 2.75 10.16
C TRP A 218 -0.19 1.46 10.97
N ASP A 219 -0.55 1.58 12.23
CA ASP A 219 -0.79 0.46 13.14
C ASP A 219 -2.13 -0.19 12.83
N LEU A 220 -2.12 -1.48 12.51
CA LEU A 220 -3.30 -2.29 12.19
C LEU A 220 -3.53 -3.41 13.22
N SER A 221 -2.72 -3.49 14.27
CA SER A 221 -2.73 -4.58 15.24
C SER A 221 -4.09 -4.79 15.94
N SER A 222 -4.87 -3.71 16.08
CA SER A 222 -6.21 -3.78 16.67
C SER A 222 -7.25 -4.51 15.81
N LEU A 223 -6.94 -4.89 14.57
CA LEU A 223 -7.76 -5.78 13.75
C LEU A 223 -7.78 -7.21 14.33
N GLY A 224 -6.78 -7.58 15.14
CA GLY A 224 -6.61 -8.92 15.68
C GLY A 224 -6.24 -9.95 14.62
N GLU A 225 -6.57 -11.22 14.88
CA GLU A 225 -6.35 -12.29 13.91
C GLU A 225 -7.33 -12.23 12.75
N VAL A 226 -6.80 -12.11 11.52
CA VAL A 226 -7.56 -11.98 10.28
C VAL A 226 -7.06 -12.97 9.22
N VAL A 227 -7.93 -13.38 8.32
CA VAL A 227 -7.54 -14.09 7.08
C VAL A 227 -7.49 -13.13 5.89
N GLU A 228 -8.13 -11.97 6.02
CA GLU A 228 -8.23 -10.96 4.97
C GLU A 228 -8.33 -9.55 5.58
N VAL A 229 -7.68 -8.58 4.95
CA VAL A 229 -7.84 -7.15 5.25
C VAL A 229 -8.23 -6.44 3.95
N LYS A 230 -9.35 -5.71 3.97
CA LYS A 230 -9.79 -4.84 2.86
C LYS A 230 -9.51 -3.39 3.19
N PHE A 231 -8.97 -2.71 2.19
CA PHE A 231 -8.64 -1.29 2.32
C PHE A 231 -9.62 -0.45 1.52
N ASP A 232 -10.00 0.68 2.07
CA ASP A 232 -10.93 1.61 1.43
C ASP A 232 -10.43 3.04 1.56
N MET A 233 -10.90 3.93 0.69
CA MET A 233 -10.65 5.36 0.77
C MET A 233 -11.97 6.10 0.65
N THR A 234 -12.23 6.99 1.60
CA THR A 234 -13.44 7.83 1.63
C THR A 234 -13.08 9.26 2.03
N GLY A 235 -14.02 10.17 1.95
CA GLY A 235 -13.80 11.55 2.40
C GLY A 235 -14.90 12.50 1.99
N ASP A 236 -14.65 13.79 2.27
CA ASP A 236 -15.62 14.87 2.09
C ASP A 236 -15.53 15.54 0.70
N VAL A 237 -14.59 15.10 -0.15
CA VAL A 237 -14.38 15.66 -1.48
C VAL A 237 -15.25 14.92 -2.48
N GLU A 238 -16.33 15.53 -2.91
CA GLU A 238 -17.36 14.90 -3.73
C GLU A 238 -17.63 15.69 -5.02
N ASN A 239 -18.16 15.00 -6.01
CA ASN A 239 -18.83 15.55 -7.18
C ASN A 239 -20.26 14.99 -7.27
N GLU A 240 -20.93 15.15 -8.39
CA GLU A 240 -22.31 14.65 -8.61
C GLU A 240 -22.44 13.12 -8.52
N TYR A 241 -21.33 12.38 -8.54
CA TYR A 241 -21.28 10.91 -8.45
C TYR A 241 -20.78 10.39 -7.10
N GLY A 242 -20.55 11.26 -6.11
CA GLY A 242 -20.03 10.93 -4.79
C GLY A 242 -18.55 11.24 -4.62
N PHE A 243 -17.84 10.45 -3.79
CA PHE A 243 -16.42 10.63 -3.53
C PHE A 243 -15.60 10.64 -4.82
N SER A 244 -14.84 11.71 -5.03
CA SER A 244 -14.25 12.01 -6.34
C SER A 244 -12.72 12.00 -6.37
N MET A 245 -12.06 11.81 -5.23
CA MET A 245 -10.60 11.74 -5.21
C MET A 245 -10.07 10.46 -5.84
N PRO A 246 -8.89 10.49 -6.49
CA PRO A 246 -8.20 9.27 -6.92
C PRO A 246 -7.94 8.36 -5.74
N THR A 247 -8.41 7.11 -5.80
CA THR A 247 -8.29 6.13 -4.72
C THR A 247 -6.97 5.36 -4.77
N TYR A 248 -5.85 6.08 -4.98
CA TYR A 248 -4.51 5.52 -5.14
C TYR A 248 -3.60 5.92 -3.99
N TYR A 249 -2.96 4.94 -3.39
CA TYR A 249 -1.96 5.11 -2.33
C TYR A 249 -0.94 3.99 -2.35
N ALA A 250 0.20 4.20 -1.73
CA ALA A 250 1.26 3.20 -1.62
C ALA A 250 1.31 2.62 -0.20
N ILE A 251 1.63 1.33 -0.08
CA ILE A 251 2.02 0.69 1.18
C ILE A 251 3.34 -0.06 1.03
N ASP A 252 4.09 -0.16 2.15
CA ASP A 252 5.35 -0.88 2.22
C ASP A 252 5.55 -1.47 3.61
N ASP A 253 6.52 -2.41 3.74
CA ASP A 253 6.92 -3.02 5.00
C ASP A 253 5.73 -3.56 5.82
N VAL A 254 4.90 -4.43 5.21
CA VAL A 254 3.75 -5.03 5.89
C VAL A 254 4.24 -6.04 6.93
N THR A 255 4.03 -5.73 8.20
CA THR A 255 4.43 -6.58 9.33
C THR A 255 3.32 -7.55 9.69
N VAL A 256 3.65 -8.84 9.73
CA VAL A 256 2.73 -9.94 10.03
C VAL A 256 3.25 -10.76 11.20
N GLU A 257 2.38 -11.11 12.12
CA GLU A 257 2.68 -11.93 13.30
C GLU A 257 1.75 -13.15 13.38
N TRP A 258 2.27 -14.30 13.81
CA TRP A 258 1.50 -15.54 14.00
C TRP A 258 2.13 -16.43 15.07
N GLN A 259 1.36 -17.40 15.55
CA GLN A 259 1.89 -18.43 16.46
C GLN A 259 2.78 -19.40 15.69
N ALA A 260 3.97 -19.69 16.23
CA ALA A 260 4.82 -20.76 15.73
C ALA A 260 4.12 -22.12 15.90
N GLU A 261 4.25 -22.98 14.89
CA GLU A 261 3.70 -24.35 14.92
C GLU A 261 4.56 -25.30 15.76
#